data_020c3312c2159c694df28c3d5f5d004e
#
_entry.id   020c3312c2159c694df28c3d5f5d004e
#
_cell.length_a   1.000
_cell.length_b   1.000
_cell.length_c   1.000
_cell.angle_alpha   90.00
_cell.angle_beta   90.00
_cell.angle_gamma   90.00
#
_symmetry.space_group_name_H-M   'P 1'
#
loop_
_entity.id
_entity.type
_entity.pdbx_description
1 polymer ?
#
loop_
_entity_poly.entity_id
_entity_poly.type
_entity_poly.pdbx_seq_one_letter_code
_entity_poly.pdbx_strand_id
1 'polypeptide(L)'
;MKLLLDTCCIIWAISQPAALSQPAKTLLIADESEIHVSVISVAEIACAVERGRIVIDLHWKKWFRHYVNLNEWQVDSIDLDIREESYSLPETFHADPADRIITATTRLKNYTLLTADRKILSYAHVNAIW
;
A
#
# COMPACT_ATOMS: atom_id res chain seq x y z
N MET A 1 -14.34 7.15 2.26
CA MET A 1 -13.22 7.15 1.31
C MET A 1 -12.55 5.79 1.33
N LYS A 2 -12.31 5.22 0.17
CA LYS A 2 -11.60 3.95 0.06
C LYS A 2 -10.12 4.21 -0.18
N LEU A 3 -9.29 3.80 0.77
CA LEU A 3 -7.84 4.02 0.75
C LEU A 3 -7.12 2.71 0.47
N LEU A 4 -6.11 2.74 -0.39
CA LEU A 4 -5.15 1.66 -0.51
C LEU A 4 -3.84 2.13 0.11
N LEU A 5 -3.24 1.33 0.99
CA LEU A 5 -1.98 1.67 1.62
C LEU A 5 -0.81 1.14 0.79
N ASP A 6 0.14 2.01 0.49
CA ASP A 6 1.45 1.59 0.02
C ASP A 6 2.15 0.79 1.12
N THR A 7 3.06 -0.09 0.75
CA THR A 7 3.72 -1.00 1.70
C THR A 7 4.42 -0.25 2.84
N CYS A 8 5.12 0.85 2.55
CA CYS A 8 5.74 1.66 3.59
C CYS A 8 4.72 2.21 4.58
N CYS A 9 3.54 2.60 4.10
CA CYS A 9 2.47 3.11 4.96
C CYS A 9 1.94 2.03 5.89
N ILE A 10 1.83 0.79 5.41
CA ILE A 10 1.45 -0.36 6.26
C ILE A 10 2.44 -0.52 7.40
N ILE A 11 3.73 -0.55 7.07
CA ILE A 11 4.80 -0.73 8.05
C ILE A 11 4.80 0.41 9.08
N TRP A 12 4.70 1.65 8.62
CA TRP A 12 4.70 2.81 9.50
C TRP A 12 3.45 2.88 10.38
N ALA A 13 2.29 2.62 9.82
CA ALA A 13 1.04 2.64 10.59
C ALA A 13 1.08 1.66 11.76
N ILE A 14 1.73 0.52 11.59
CA ILE A 14 1.81 -0.53 12.61
C ILE A 14 3.01 -0.32 13.54
N SER A 15 4.20 -0.05 12.98
CA SER A 15 5.46 -0.08 13.72
C SER A 15 6.08 1.29 14.02
N GLN A 16 5.78 2.31 13.23
CA GLN A 16 6.36 3.65 13.35
C GLN A 16 5.35 4.75 13.00
N PRO A 17 4.27 4.90 13.78
CA PRO A 17 3.25 5.90 13.45
C PRO A 17 3.77 7.32 13.29
N ALA A 18 4.88 7.65 13.97
CA ALA A 18 5.51 8.98 13.84
C ALA A 18 6.04 9.28 12.43
N ALA A 19 6.27 8.24 11.60
CA ALA A 19 6.72 8.42 10.22
C ALA A 19 5.58 8.84 9.28
N LEU A 20 4.33 8.69 9.69
CA LEU A 20 3.17 9.10 8.89
C LEU A 20 3.02 10.62 8.91
N SER A 21 2.60 11.19 7.78
CA SER A 21 2.20 12.58 7.73
C SER A 21 0.93 12.82 8.57
N GLN A 22 0.67 14.08 8.92
CA GLN A 22 -0.56 14.40 9.67
C GLN A 22 -1.83 14.08 8.86
N PRO A 23 -1.91 14.41 7.55
CA PRO A 23 -3.04 13.99 6.75
C PRO A 23 -3.23 12.47 6.70
N ALA A 24 -2.14 11.70 6.59
CA ALA A 24 -2.20 10.24 6.60
C ALA A 24 -2.78 9.70 7.90
N LYS A 25 -2.32 10.22 9.04
CA LYS A 25 -2.83 9.83 10.36
C LYS A 25 -4.33 10.10 10.47
N THR A 26 -4.76 11.27 10.04
CA THR A 26 -6.18 11.67 10.09
C THR A 26 -7.05 10.74 9.25
N LEU A 27 -6.61 10.39 8.04
CA LEU A 27 -7.34 9.48 7.16
C LEU A 27 -7.43 8.06 7.72
N LEU A 28 -6.35 7.57 8.33
CA LEU A 28 -6.31 6.20 8.85
C LEU A 28 -7.26 5.98 10.04
N ILE A 29 -7.54 7.01 10.83
CA ILE A 29 -8.43 6.90 11.98
C ILE A 29 -9.85 7.40 11.72
N ALA A 30 -10.12 7.95 10.56
CA ALA A 30 -11.45 8.45 10.24
C ALA A 30 -12.45 7.30 10.10
N ASP A 31 -13.60 7.40 10.75
CA ASP A 31 -14.61 6.35 10.75
C ASP A 31 -15.14 6.02 9.36
N GLU A 32 -15.18 7.01 8.47
CA GLU A 32 -15.64 6.84 7.09
C GLU A 32 -14.58 6.24 6.16
N SER A 33 -13.35 6.05 6.62
CA SER A 33 -12.30 5.45 5.80
C SER A 33 -12.42 3.93 5.76
N GLU A 34 -12.46 3.38 4.55
CA GLU A 34 -12.36 1.95 4.29
C GLU A 34 -10.93 1.68 3.81
N ILE A 35 -10.17 0.90 4.56
CA ILE A 35 -8.75 0.71 4.33
C ILE A 35 -8.47 -0.63 3.69
N HIS A 36 -7.77 -0.61 2.58
CA HIS A 36 -7.35 -1.76 1.80
C HIS A 36 -5.84 -1.88 1.76
N VAL A 37 -5.37 -3.11 1.68
CA VAL A 37 -3.96 -3.46 1.48
C VAL A 37 -3.87 -4.51 0.37
N SER A 38 -2.84 -4.43 -0.45
CA SER A 38 -2.63 -5.40 -1.53
C SER A 38 -1.86 -6.61 -1.03
N VAL A 39 -2.18 -7.79 -1.57
CA VAL A 39 -1.38 -8.99 -1.30
C VAL A 39 0.08 -8.84 -1.75
N ILE A 40 0.39 -7.94 -2.67
CA ILE A 40 1.79 -7.70 -3.06
C ILE A 40 2.62 -7.15 -1.90
N SER A 41 1.99 -6.46 -0.97
CA SER A 41 2.69 -5.91 0.19
C SER A 41 3.25 -7.01 1.11
N VAL A 42 2.63 -8.19 1.15
CA VAL A 42 3.19 -9.34 1.88
C VAL A 42 4.56 -9.71 1.33
N ALA A 43 4.68 -9.77 0.01
CA ALA A 43 5.96 -10.10 -0.66
C ALA A 43 7.02 -9.04 -0.38
N GLU A 44 6.64 -7.76 -0.42
CA GLU A 44 7.56 -6.67 -0.14
C GLU A 44 8.03 -6.67 1.31
N ILE A 45 7.14 -6.91 2.26
CA ILE A 45 7.46 -7.00 3.68
C ILE A 45 8.39 -8.19 3.94
N ALA A 46 8.05 -9.37 3.40
CA ALA A 46 8.89 -10.56 3.53
C ALA A 46 10.30 -10.31 2.99
N CYS A 47 10.40 -9.70 1.83
CA CYS A 47 11.66 -9.35 1.20
C CYS A 47 12.48 -8.39 2.07
N ALA A 48 11.83 -7.36 2.62
CA ALA A 48 12.50 -6.38 3.47
C ALA A 48 13.02 -7.01 4.77
N VAL A 49 12.27 -7.92 5.37
CA VAL A 49 12.69 -8.66 6.57
C VAL A 49 13.89 -9.55 6.25
N GLU A 50 13.81 -10.34 5.17
CA GLU A 50 14.90 -11.25 4.78
C GLU A 50 16.20 -10.51 4.44
N ARG A 51 16.09 -9.30 3.89
CA ARG A 51 17.25 -8.47 3.57
C ARG A 51 17.75 -7.62 4.74
N GLY A 52 17.13 -7.77 5.91
CA GLY A 52 17.51 -7.00 7.10
C GLY A 52 17.20 -5.53 7.05
N ARG A 53 16.30 -5.09 6.16
CA ARG A 53 15.91 -3.68 6.02
C ARG A 53 14.96 -3.22 7.11
N ILE A 54 14.13 -4.14 7.62
CA ILE A 54 13.20 -3.88 8.71
C ILE A 54 13.25 -5.02 9.73
N VAL A 55 12.91 -4.69 10.97
CA VAL A 55 12.75 -5.66 12.06
C VAL A 55 11.30 -5.54 12.54
N ILE A 56 10.61 -6.68 12.63
CA ILE A 56 9.22 -6.74 13.09
C ILE A 56 9.11 -7.74 14.22
N ASP A 57 8.07 -7.61 15.03
CA ASP A 57 7.89 -8.34 16.29
C ASP A 57 7.39 -9.78 16.14
N LEU A 58 6.97 -10.17 14.95
CA LEU A 58 6.48 -11.51 14.62
C LEU A 58 7.08 -11.95 13.29
N HIS A 59 7.02 -13.25 12.99
CA HIS A 59 7.32 -13.72 11.64
C HIS A 59 6.39 -13.00 10.64
N TRP A 60 6.91 -12.61 9.46
CA TRP A 60 6.18 -11.76 8.51
C TRP A 60 4.79 -12.30 8.13
N LYS A 61 4.59 -13.64 8.05
CA LYS A 61 3.27 -14.24 7.79
C LYS A 61 2.27 -13.93 8.89
N LYS A 62 2.70 -14.11 10.14
CA LYS A 62 1.86 -13.86 11.31
C LYS A 62 1.65 -12.36 11.51
N TRP A 63 2.68 -11.57 11.30
CA TRP A 63 2.65 -10.12 11.45
C TRP A 63 1.58 -9.50 10.56
N PHE A 64 1.61 -9.83 9.26
CA PHE A 64 0.67 -9.25 8.29
C PHE A 64 -0.77 -9.62 8.62
N ARG A 65 -1.06 -10.90 8.82
CA ARG A 65 -2.42 -11.37 9.15
C ARG A 65 -2.93 -10.79 10.46
N HIS A 66 -2.07 -10.75 11.48
CA HIS A 66 -2.44 -10.24 12.79
C HIS A 66 -2.86 -8.77 12.73
N TYR A 67 -2.02 -7.93 12.15
CA TYR A 67 -2.29 -6.48 12.12
C TYR A 67 -3.37 -6.09 11.13
N VAL A 68 -3.51 -6.78 10.02
CA VAL A 68 -4.63 -6.57 9.10
C VAL A 68 -5.95 -6.88 9.79
N ASN A 69 -6.03 -8.00 10.52
CA ASN A 69 -7.24 -8.35 11.25
C ASN A 69 -7.52 -7.41 12.41
N LEU A 70 -6.50 -7.05 13.17
CA LEU A 70 -6.62 -6.14 14.31
C LEU A 70 -7.17 -4.77 13.89
N ASN A 71 -6.73 -4.27 12.74
CA ASN A 71 -7.14 -2.97 12.22
C ASN A 71 -8.37 -3.04 11.31
N GLU A 72 -8.90 -4.23 11.09
CA GLU A 72 -10.05 -4.45 10.20
C GLU A 72 -9.79 -3.96 8.76
N TRP A 73 -8.55 -4.04 8.30
CA TRP A 73 -8.20 -3.71 6.92
C TRP A 73 -8.61 -4.84 5.99
N GLN A 74 -8.98 -4.47 4.77
CA GLN A 74 -9.36 -5.44 3.74
C GLN A 74 -8.15 -5.78 2.87
N VAL A 75 -7.97 -7.07 2.57
CA VAL A 75 -6.89 -7.54 1.70
C VAL A 75 -7.42 -7.71 0.28
N ASP A 76 -6.81 -6.99 -0.65
CA ASP A 76 -7.15 -7.07 -2.06
C ASP A 76 -6.23 -8.05 -2.78
N SER A 77 -6.83 -9.01 -3.48
CA SER A 77 -6.12 -9.94 -4.35
C SER A 77 -5.68 -9.26 -5.64
N ILE A 78 -4.72 -9.87 -6.33
CA ILE A 78 -4.23 -9.43 -7.63
C ILE A 78 -4.84 -10.36 -8.69
N ASP A 79 -5.78 -9.84 -9.47
CA ASP A 79 -6.39 -10.56 -10.56
C ASP A 79 -5.72 -10.26 -11.90
N LEU A 80 -6.24 -10.86 -12.98
CA LEU A 80 -5.71 -10.66 -14.31
C LEU A 80 -5.82 -9.19 -14.74
N ASP A 81 -6.93 -8.54 -14.45
CA ASP A 81 -7.15 -7.15 -14.84
C ASP A 81 -6.11 -6.22 -14.21
N ILE A 82 -5.81 -6.42 -12.93
CA ILE A 82 -4.77 -5.65 -12.24
C ILE A 82 -3.39 -5.91 -12.85
N ARG A 83 -3.08 -7.15 -13.18
CA ARG A 83 -1.80 -7.51 -13.80
C ARG A 83 -1.66 -6.85 -15.18
N GLU A 84 -2.70 -6.89 -15.99
CA GLU A 84 -2.69 -6.25 -17.29
C GLU A 84 -2.55 -4.72 -17.17
N GLU A 85 -3.33 -4.10 -16.29
CA GLU A 85 -3.24 -2.65 -16.05
C GLU A 85 -1.85 -2.24 -15.57
N SER A 86 -1.19 -3.07 -14.77
CA SER A 86 0.14 -2.74 -14.22
C SER A 86 1.20 -2.52 -15.29
N TYR A 87 1.00 -3.06 -16.49
CA TYR A 87 1.87 -2.84 -17.65
C TYR A 87 1.20 -2.06 -18.77
N SER A 88 0.05 -1.46 -18.49
CA SER A 88 -0.71 -0.61 -19.41
C SER A 88 -0.92 0.80 -18.87
N LEU A 89 -0.16 1.18 -17.83
CA LEU A 89 -0.27 2.50 -17.21
C LEU A 89 0.02 3.60 -18.23
N PRO A 90 -0.82 4.67 -18.27
CA PRO A 90 -0.61 5.77 -19.22
C PRO A 90 0.74 6.44 -19.00
N GLU A 91 1.34 6.93 -20.09
CA GLU A 91 2.62 7.63 -20.08
C GLU A 91 3.74 6.78 -19.47
N THR A 92 4.77 7.42 -18.95
CA THR A 92 5.91 6.71 -18.34
C THR A 92 5.69 6.53 -16.86
N PHE A 93 5.71 5.28 -16.41
CA PHE A 93 5.74 4.94 -14.99
C PHE A 93 7.00 4.13 -14.71
N HIS A 94 7.60 4.30 -13.53
CA HIS A 94 8.86 3.62 -13.21
C HIS A 94 8.72 2.09 -13.14
N ALA A 95 9.86 1.39 -13.17
CA ALA A 95 9.90 -0.04 -13.46
C ALA A 95 9.53 -0.96 -12.27
N ASP A 96 9.44 -0.45 -11.05
CA ASP A 96 9.19 -1.29 -9.88
C ASP A 96 7.88 -2.06 -10.00
N PRO A 97 7.91 -3.42 -10.02
CA PRO A 97 6.70 -4.22 -10.26
C PRO A 97 5.64 -4.07 -9.17
N ALA A 98 6.04 -3.94 -7.91
CA ALA A 98 5.10 -3.80 -6.80
C ALA A 98 4.38 -2.45 -6.89
N ASP A 99 5.09 -1.37 -7.19
CA ASP A 99 4.51 -0.05 -7.36
C ASP A 99 3.54 0.00 -8.54
N ARG A 100 3.85 -0.72 -9.62
CA ARG A 100 2.96 -0.85 -10.77
C ARG A 100 1.66 -1.55 -10.39
N ILE A 101 1.73 -2.62 -9.62
CA ILE A 101 0.56 -3.37 -9.14
C ILE A 101 -0.30 -2.52 -8.21
N ILE A 102 0.31 -1.82 -7.27
CA ILE A 102 -0.39 -0.95 -6.32
C ILE A 102 -1.08 0.20 -7.07
N THR A 103 -0.38 0.82 -8.00
CA THR A 103 -0.94 1.90 -8.84
C THR A 103 -2.10 1.40 -9.70
N ALA A 104 -1.93 0.25 -10.34
CA ALA A 104 -2.99 -0.37 -11.15
C ALA A 104 -4.24 -0.70 -10.33
N THR A 105 -4.05 -1.24 -9.14
CA THR A 105 -5.17 -1.56 -8.23
C THR A 105 -5.92 -0.28 -7.85
N THR A 106 -5.20 0.78 -7.51
CA THR A 106 -5.78 2.08 -7.16
C THR A 106 -6.64 2.62 -8.30
N ARG A 107 -6.14 2.56 -9.52
CA ARG A 107 -6.85 3.06 -10.71
C ARG A 107 -8.10 2.25 -11.01
N LEU A 108 -7.98 0.93 -11.09
CA LEU A 108 -9.09 0.05 -11.47
C LEU A 108 -10.21 0.05 -10.44
N LYS A 109 -9.87 0.16 -9.18
CA LYS A 109 -10.86 0.13 -8.08
C LYS A 109 -11.30 1.52 -7.63
N ASN A 110 -10.77 2.55 -8.26
CA ASN A 110 -11.07 3.94 -7.94
C ASN A 110 -10.82 4.28 -6.46
N TYR A 111 -9.69 3.80 -5.95
CA TYR A 111 -9.24 4.11 -4.60
C TYR A 111 -8.45 5.41 -4.57
N THR A 112 -8.13 5.87 -3.39
CA THR A 112 -7.08 6.86 -3.14
C THR A 112 -5.89 6.14 -2.53
N LEU A 113 -4.72 6.29 -3.15
CA LEU A 113 -3.49 5.65 -2.67
C LEU A 113 -2.82 6.52 -1.62
N LEU A 114 -2.58 5.94 -0.45
CA LEU A 114 -1.81 6.60 0.60
C LEU A 114 -0.35 6.19 0.48
N THR A 115 0.50 7.11 0.07
CA THR A 115 1.91 6.84 -0.22
C THR A 115 2.77 8.08 0.02
N ALA A 116 3.99 7.85 0.51
CA ALA A 116 5.02 8.89 0.62
C ALA A 116 5.94 8.93 -0.61
N ASP A 117 5.79 8.01 -1.55
CA ASP A 117 6.65 7.91 -2.72
C ASP A 117 6.41 9.08 -3.68
N ARG A 118 7.41 9.92 -3.85
CA ARG A 118 7.32 11.11 -4.69
C ARG A 118 7.09 10.79 -6.15
N LYS A 119 7.60 9.66 -6.64
CA LYS A 119 7.39 9.22 -8.02
C LYS A 119 5.92 8.92 -8.28
N ILE A 120 5.25 8.31 -7.30
CA ILE A 120 3.82 8.01 -7.40
C ILE A 120 3.00 9.29 -7.19
N LEU A 121 3.36 10.11 -6.20
CA LEU A 121 2.65 11.35 -5.92
C LEU A 121 2.68 12.32 -7.09
N SER A 122 3.76 12.33 -7.87
CA SER A 122 3.88 13.17 -9.07
C SER A 122 3.27 12.57 -10.33
N TYR A 123 2.81 11.32 -10.27
CA TYR A 123 2.20 10.66 -11.42
C TYR A 123 0.76 11.13 -11.60
N ALA A 124 0.46 11.73 -12.76
CA ALA A 124 -0.82 12.38 -13.02
C ALA A 124 -2.02 11.45 -13.12
N HIS A 125 -1.78 10.14 -13.34
CA HIS A 125 -2.83 9.17 -13.66
C HIS A 125 -3.22 8.28 -12.47
N VAL A 126 -2.89 8.67 -11.26
CA VAL A 126 -3.32 7.99 -10.04
C VAL A 126 -3.75 9.02 -9.00
N ASN A 127 -4.78 8.68 -8.24
CA ASN A 127 -5.21 9.50 -7.13
C ASN A 127 -4.41 9.10 -5.88
N ALA A 128 -3.40 9.89 -5.54
CA ALA A 128 -2.48 9.61 -4.45
C ALA A 128 -2.31 10.82 -3.54
N ILE A 129 -2.19 10.56 -2.25
CA ILE A 129 -2.02 11.60 -1.22
C ILE A 129 -1.00 11.16 -0.16
N TRP A 130 -0.44 12.17 0.52
CA TRP A 130 0.43 11.98 1.67
C TRP A 130 0.26 13.10 2.69
#